data_3d6065bdf02050ded4cc674f61051d79
#
_entry.id   3d6065bdf02050ded4cc674f61051d79
#
_cell.length_a   1.000
_cell.length_b   1.000
_cell.length_c   1.000
_cell.angle_alpha   90.00
_cell.angle_beta   90.00
_cell.angle_gamma   90.00
#
_symmetry.space_group_name_H-M   'P 1'
#
loop_
_entity.id
_entity.type
_entity.pdbx_description
1 polymer ?
#
loop_
_entity_poly.entity_id
_entity_poly.type
_entity_poly.pdbx_seq_one_letter_code
_entity_poly.pdbx_strand_id
1 'polypeptide(L)'
;SGLGQPSPSVTRNRRATMGTSGFVGAHIGDVNVAFADERGVVVAELFPEMVRGALYLDKVLNTHLDEALIDDNALRSAHENGVLLPGRNYTALEHHWDLAYGYYQFWQPYAETAALPVLRGTRIVLYNAFARGRQALTEYRYDDAREALRIIRSELSKVVAVHAMYLLAGERTTANLEEDVQNALPFVSQALGAVYALQFTRRADGQPHFTYDETAQPLAQ
;
A
#
# COMPACT_ATOMS: atom_id res chain seq x y z
N SER A 1 12.24 22.03 -9.24
CA SER A 1 12.86 20.69 -9.18
C SER A 1 11.86 19.73 -8.61
N GLY A 2 11.46 18.70 -9.36
CA GLY A 2 10.60 17.63 -8.87
C GLY A 2 11.31 16.86 -7.76
N LEU A 3 10.53 16.24 -6.87
CA LEU A 3 11.02 15.39 -5.78
C LEU A 3 12.03 14.37 -6.33
N GLY A 4 13.28 14.43 -5.86
CA GLY A 4 14.35 13.52 -6.25
C GLY A 4 14.81 13.59 -7.72
N GLN A 5 14.32 14.55 -8.49
CA GLN A 5 14.80 14.75 -9.86
C GLN A 5 16.05 15.63 -9.83
N PRO A 6 17.18 15.13 -10.29
CA PRO A 6 18.35 15.97 -10.47
C PRO A 6 18.07 17.02 -11.53
N SER A 7 18.79 18.15 -11.46
CA SER A 7 18.64 19.21 -12.47
C SER A 7 18.76 18.65 -13.89
N PRO A 8 17.78 18.87 -14.78
CA PRO A 8 17.77 18.28 -16.12
C PRO A 8 19.02 18.58 -16.96
N SER A 9 19.68 19.71 -16.68
CA SER A 9 20.87 20.14 -17.42
C SER A 9 22.13 19.34 -17.11
N VAL A 10 22.21 18.70 -15.91
CA VAL A 10 23.47 18.06 -15.46
C VAL A 10 23.39 16.53 -15.59
N THR A 11 22.20 15.95 -15.54
CA THR A 11 22.04 14.49 -15.34
C THR A 11 21.47 13.74 -16.52
N ARG A 12 20.87 14.42 -17.50
CA ARG A 12 20.33 13.78 -18.70
C ARG A 12 21.38 13.00 -19.51
N ASN A 13 22.63 13.41 -19.45
CA ASN A 13 23.73 12.84 -20.24
C ASN A 13 24.77 12.12 -19.39
N ARG A 14 24.54 11.98 -18.07
CA ARG A 14 25.47 11.32 -17.17
C ARG A 14 24.83 10.04 -16.60
N ARG A 15 25.52 8.93 -16.75
CA ARG A 15 25.12 7.67 -16.13
C ARG A 15 25.29 7.75 -14.60
N ALA A 16 24.33 7.21 -13.84
CA ALA A 16 24.45 7.13 -12.40
C ALA A 16 25.63 6.23 -12.01
N THR A 17 26.36 6.66 -10.99
CA THR A 17 27.41 5.86 -10.35
C THR A 17 27.26 6.00 -8.83
N MET A 18 27.98 5.18 -8.05
CA MET A 18 27.96 5.30 -6.61
C MET A 18 28.29 6.74 -6.17
N GLY A 19 27.44 7.33 -5.34
CA GLY A 19 27.58 8.71 -4.88
C GLY A 19 27.27 9.79 -5.92
N THR A 20 26.80 9.42 -7.11
CA THR A 20 26.55 10.39 -8.19
C THR A 20 25.25 10.10 -8.90
N SER A 21 24.29 11.01 -8.80
CA SER A 21 23.00 10.93 -9.48
C SER A 21 23.13 10.94 -11.01
N GLY A 22 22.26 10.21 -11.70
CA GLY A 22 22.27 10.15 -13.15
C GLY A 22 21.19 9.24 -13.72
N PHE A 23 21.28 8.94 -15.01
CA PHE A 23 20.40 7.97 -15.62
C PHE A 23 20.83 6.52 -15.34
N VAL A 24 19.87 5.60 -15.31
CA VAL A 24 20.06 4.15 -15.18
C VAL A 24 19.33 3.43 -16.31
N GLY A 25 19.84 2.27 -16.72
CA GLY A 25 19.29 1.50 -17.84
C GLY A 25 19.89 1.87 -19.20
N ALA A 26 19.37 1.26 -20.27
CA ALA A 26 19.84 1.50 -21.63
C ALA A 26 19.29 2.83 -22.15
N HIS A 27 20.18 3.66 -22.69
CA HIS A 27 19.83 4.89 -23.39
C HIS A 27 19.41 4.54 -24.81
N ILE A 28 18.10 4.47 -25.08
CA ILE A 28 17.58 4.29 -26.42
C ILE A 28 16.78 5.55 -26.78
N GLY A 29 17.43 6.50 -27.43
CA GLY A 29 16.82 7.77 -27.83
C GLY A 29 16.41 8.63 -26.63
N ASP A 30 15.38 9.46 -26.80
CA ASP A 30 14.89 10.37 -25.73
C ASP A 30 13.90 9.71 -24.77
N VAL A 31 13.70 8.40 -24.83
CA VAL A 31 12.62 7.69 -24.14
C VAL A 31 13.16 6.57 -23.26
N ASN A 32 12.66 6.51 -22.01
CA ASN A 32 12.87 5.47 -21.02
C ASN A 32 14.16 5.47 -20.22
N VAL A 33 14.58 6.64 -19.82
CA VAL A 33 15.69 6.73 -18.87
C VAL A 33 15.08 6.92 -17.47
N ALA A 34 15.21 5.93 -16.59
CA ALA A 34 15.00 6.13 -15.17
C ALA A 34 16.16 6.96 -14.60
N PHE A 35 15.90 7.79 -13.59
CA PHE A 35 16.92 8.59 -12.92
C PHE A 35 17.06 8.14 -11.48
N ALA A 36 18.28 7.79 -11.09
CA ALA A 36 18.63 7.51 -9.70
C ALA A 36 19.26 8.73 -9.04
N ASP A 37 19.00 8.91 -7.77
CA ASP A 37 19.71 9.86 -6.92
C ASP A 37 21.13 9.36 -6.59
N GLU A 38 21.85 10.09 -5.76
CA GLU A 38 23.23 9.76 -5.35
C GLU A 38 23.32 8.48 -4.50
N ARG A 39 22.19 8.01 -3.94
CA ARG A 39 22.07 6.75 -3.19
C ARG A 39 21.66 5.57 -4.07
N GLY A 40 21.42 5.83 -5.36
CA GLY A 40 20.92 4.81 -6.28
C GLY A 40 19.39 4.63 -6.25
N VAL A 41 18.65 5.52 -5.57
CA VAL A 41 17.20 5.44 -5.48
C VAL A 41 16.53 6.06 -6.69
N VAL A 42 15.69 5.30 -7.37
CA VAL A 42 14.82 5.76 -8.46
C VAL A 42 13.48 6.19 -7.85
N VAL A 43 13.38 7.49 -7.51
CA VAL A 43 12.21 8.03 -6.80
C VAL A 43 10.90 7.83 -7.56
N ALA A 44 10.94 7.84 -8.88
CA ALA A 44 9.76 7.59 -9.72
C ALA A 44 9.16 6.19 -9.52
N GLU A 45 9.97 5.21 -9.13
CA GLU A 45 9.54 3.84 -8.84
C GLU A 45 9.22 3.64 -7.36
N LEU A 46 9.99 4.27 -6.47
CA LEU A 46 9.79 4.21 -5.02
C LEU A 46 8.46 4.87 -4.60
N PHE A 47 8.21 6.09 -5.08
CA PHE A 47 7.14 6.95 -4.60
C PHE A 47 5.72 6.37 -4.78
N PRO A 48 5.36 5.76 -5.92
CA PRO A 48 4.04 5.15 -6.08
C PRO A 48 3.75 4.05 -5.05
N GLU A 49 4.73 3.24 -4.70
CA GLU A 49 4.57 2.18 -3.69
C GLU A 49 4.42 2.77 -2.28
N MET A 50 5.21 3.79 -1.95
CA MET A 50 5.07 4.51 -0.68
C MET A 50 3.67 5.14 -0.54
N VAL A 51 3.16 5.78 -1.60
CA VAL A 51 1.81 6.38 -1.61
C VAL A 51 0.74 5.31 -1.47
N ARG A 52 0.90 4.15 -2.11
CA ARG A 52 -0.03 3.03 -1.98
C ARG A 52 -0.13 2.56 -0.53
N GLY A 53 1.01 2.51 0.20
CA GLY A 53 1.04 2.22 1.63
C GLY A 53 0.48 3.36 2.48
N ALA A 54 1.12 4.52 2.41
CA ALA A 54 0.87 5.63 3.31
C ALA A 54 -0.50 6.29 3.12
N LEU A 55 -1.06 6.25 1.91
CA LEU A 55 -2.34 6.89 1.62
C LEU A 55 -3.48 5.87 1.55
N TYR A 56 -3.36 4.83 0.74
CA TYR A 56 -4.49 3.92 0.52
C TYR A 56 -4.60 2.85 1.60
N LEU A 57 -3.51 2.16 1.96
CA LEU A 57 -3.54 1.12 2.98
C LEU A 57 -3.82 1.71 4.37
N ASP A 58 -3.15 2.81 4.72
CA ASP A 58 -3.37 3.51 5.99
C ASP A 58 -4.83 3.95 6.14
N LYS A 59 -5.42 4.50 5.06
CA LYS A 59 -6.84 4.88 5.09
C LYS A 59 -7.76 3.69 5.31
N VAL A 60 -7.48 2.54 4.67
CA VAL A 60 -8.27 1.33 4.92
C VAL A 60 -8.15 0.87 6.37
N LEU A 61 -6.92 0.55 6.82
CA LEU A 61 -6.71 -0.23 8.04
C LEU A 61 -6.62 0.61 9.32
N ASN A 62 -6.16 1.87 9.21
CA ASN A 62 -5.81 2.70 10.37
C ASN A 62 -6.70 3.93 10.54
N THR A 63 -7.51 4.26 9.51
CA THR A 63 -8.39 5.42 9.58
C THR A 63 -9.87 5.00 9.54
N HIS A 64 -10.27 4.20 8.55
CA HIS A 64 -11.69 3.92 8.31
C HIS A 64 -12.14 2.56 8.87
N LEU A 65 -11.22 1.60 9.02
CA LEU A 65 -11.46 0.33 9.73
C LEU A 65 -10.70 0.30 11.07
N ASP A 66 -10.60 1.44 11.75
CA ASP A 66 -10.19 1.46 13.14
C ASP A 66 -11.33 0.92 14.00
N GLU A 67 -11.03 -0.08 14.85
CA GLU A 67 -12.00 -0.69 15.75
C GLU A 67 -12.57 0.32 16.76
N ALA A 68 -11.77 1.34 17.10
CA ALA A 68 -12.20 2.45 17.94
C ALA A 68 -13.42 3.22 17.38
N LEU A 69 -13.62 3.23 16.05
CA LEU A 69 -14.83 3.84 15.46
C LEU A 69 -16.10 3.05 15.78
N ILE A 70 -16.00 1.70 15.84
CA ILE A 70 -17.11 0.83 16.21
C ILE A 70 -17.41 0.96 17.72
N ASP A 71 -16.39 1.26 18.53
CA ASP A 71 -16.49 1.40 19.97
C ASP A 71 -16.82 2.82 20.42
N ASP A 72 -16.79 3.80 19.51
CA ASP A 72 -17.15 5.18 19.82
C ASP A 72 -18.63 5.31 20.14
N ASN A 73 -18.95 5.65 21.39
CA ASN A 73 -20.31 5.76 21.89
C ASN A 73 -21.15 6.80 21.14
N ALA A 74 -20.54 7.90 20.68
CA ALA A 74 -21.24 8.96 19.97
C ALA A 74 -21.59 8.51 18.54
N LEU A 75 -20.65 7.87 17.84
CA LEU A 75 -20.89 7.31 16.51
C LEU A 75 -21.92 6.18 16.54
N ARG A 76 -21.83 5.29 17.52
CA ARG A 76 -22.80 4.18 17.71
C ARG A 76 -24.20 4.73 18.00
N SER A 77 -24.32 5.64 18.97
CA SER A 77 -25.62 6.24 19.32
C SER A 77 -26.22 6.98 18.12
N ALA A 78 -25.43 7.73 17.38
CA ALA A 78 -25.90 8.40 16.16
C ALA A 78 -26.37 7.39 15.10
N HIS A 79 -25.63 6.28 14.93
CA HIS A 79 -25.96 5.20 14.01
C HIS A 79 -27.27 4.49 14.41
N GLU A 80 -27.39 4.09 15.67
CA GLU A 80 -28.60 3.42 16.21
C GLU A 80 -29.85 4.30 16.18
N ASN A 81 -29.69 5.61 16.31
CA ASN A 81 -30.78 6.59 16.17
C ASN A 81 -31.03 7.01 14.71
N GLY A 82 -30.37 6.41 13.73
CA GLY A 82 -30.58 6.69 12.31
C GLY A 82 -30.16 8.11 11.89
N VAL A 83 -29.17 8.73 12.56
CA VAL A 83 -28.66 10.06 12.21
C VAL A 83 -27.84 9.96 10.94
N LEU A 84 -28.42 10.43 9.84
CA LEU A 84 -27.78 10.41 8.52
C LEU A 84 -26.82 11.59 8.33
N LEU A 85 -25.80 11.38 7.51
CA LEU A 85 -24.94 12.48 7.07
C LEU A 85 -25.76 13.48 6.22
N PRO A 86 -25.47 14.79 6.29
CA PRO A 86 -26.22 15.81 5.55
C PRO A 86 -26.32 15.52 4.05
N GLY A 87 -27.56 15.39 3.55
CA GLY A 87 -27.82 15.09 2.13
C GLY A 87 -27.48 13.66 1.68
N ARG A 88 -27.30 12.71 2.62
CA ARG A 88 -26.99 11.32 2.36
C ARG A 88 -28.05 10.39 2.95
N ASN A 89 -28.02 9.13 2.52
CA ASN A 89 -28.91 8.04 3.00
C ASN A 89 -28.18 7.01 3.86
N TYR A 90 -27.05 7.38 4.46
CA TYR A 90 -26.22 6.53 5.32
C TYR A 90 -25.69 7.35 6.51
N THR A 91 -25.36 6.65 7.58
CA THR A 91 -24.77 7.21 8.80
C THR A 91 -23.27 7.42 8.66
N ALA A 92 -22.66 8.14 9.61
CA ALA A 92 -21.21 8.35 9.62
C ALA A 92 -20.42 7.01 9.75
N LEU A 93 -20.90 6.07 10.57
CA LEU A 93 -20.23 4.77 10.77
C LEU A 93 -20.27 3.92 9.49
N GLU A 94 -21.39 3.89 8.80
CA GLU A 94 -21.53 3.23 7.49
C GLU A 94 -20.63 3.88 6.45
N HIS A 95 -20.53 5.20 6.46
CA HIS A 95 -19.66 5.94 5.54
C HIS A 95 -18.18 5.60 5.71
N HIS A 96 -17.70 5.47 6.95
CA HIS A 96 -16.32 5.01 7.20
C HIS A 96 -16.06 3.65 6.55
N TRP A 97 -17.00 2.71 6.68
CA TRP A 97 -16.87 1.40 6.06
C TRP A 97 -16.82 1.45 4.53
N ASP A 98 -17.71 2.24 3.93
CA ASP A 98 -17.78 2.44 2.48
C ASP A 98 -16.52 3.12 1.93
N LEU A 99 -15.95 4.10 2.66
CA LEU A 99 -14.68 4.73 2.32
C LEU A 99 -13.52 3.72 2.37
N ALA A 100 -13.47 2.86 3.39
CA ALA A 100 -12.47 1.80 3.46
C ALA A 100 -12.51 0.90 2.22
N TYR A 101 -13.70 0.48 1.81
CA TYR A 101 -13.87 -0.30 0.58
C TYR A 101 -13.41 0.48 -0.66
N GLY A 102 -13.70 1.77 -0.75
CA GLY A 102 -13.23 2.63 -1.83
C GLY A 102 -11.71 2.68 -1.92
N TYR A 103 -11.02 2.89 -0.80
CA TYR A 103 -9.54 2.88 -0.76
C TYR A 103 -8.95 1.49 -1.03
N TYR A 104 -9.62 0.41 -0.61
CA TYR A 104 -9.20 -0.96 -0.93
C TYR A 104 -9.13 -1.22 -2.45
N GLN A 105 -9.93 -0.54 -3.29
CA GLN A 105 -9.90 -0.73 -4.74
C GLN A 105 -8.50 -0.52 -5.34
N PHE A 106 -7.63 0.29 -4.73
CA PHE A 106 -6.24 0.50 -5.15
C PHE A 106 -5.34 -0.72 -4.84
N TRP A 107 -5.76 -1.61 -3.92
CA TRP A 107 -5.08 -2.86 -3.60
C TRP A 107 -5.72 -4.08 -4.27
N GLN A 108 -6.95 -3.96 -4.74
CA GLN A 108 -7.69 -5.07 -5.34
C GLN A 108 -6.94 -5.79 -6.46
N PRO A 109 -6.22 -5.10 -7.40
CA PRO A 109 -5.47 -5.78 -8.45
C PRO A 109 -4.36 -6.70 -7.94
N TYR A 110 -3.86 -6.47 -6.72
CA TYR A 110 -2.79 -7.26 -6.09
C TYR A 110 -3.34 -8.41 -5.25
N ALA A 111 -4.63 -8.38 -4.91
CA ALA A 111 -5.27 -9.37 -4.05
C ALA A 111 -5.48 -10.74 -4.73
N GLU A 112 -5.37 -10.80 -6.05
CA GLU A 112 -5.38 -12.05 -6.81
C GLU A 112 -4.71 -11.87 -8.15
N THR A 113 -3.54 -12.48 -8.34
CA THR A 113 -2.84 -12.52 -9.61
C THR A 113 -2.38 -13.94 -9.92
N ALA A 114 -2.27 -14.28 -11.22
CA ALA A 114 -1.76 -15.58 -11.64
C ALA A 114 -0.29 -15.79 -11.21
N ALA A 115 0.47 -14.71 -11.08
CA ALA A 115 1.86 -14.73 -10.64
C ALA A 115 2.03 -15.09 -9.15
N LEU A 116 0.99 -14.97 -8.33
CA LEU A 116 1.02 -15.15 -6.88
C LEU A 116 -0.04 -16.16 -6.42
N PRO A 117 0.18 -17.49 -6.65
CA PRO A 117 -0.82 -18.51 -6.31
C PRO A 117 -1.20 -18.55 -4.82
N VAL A 118 -0.35 -18.06 -3.93
CA VAL A 118 -0.59 -17.92 -2.48
C VAL A 118 -1.74 -16.96 -2.17
N LEU A 119 -2.08 -16.05 -3.09
CA LEU A 119 -3.20 -15.11 -2.96
C LEU A 119 -4.48 -15.60 -3.66
N ARG A 120 -4.51 -16.85 -4.16
CA ARG A 120 -5.70 -17.37 -4.83
C ARG A 120 -6.93 -17.30 -3.92
N GLY A 121 -8.00 -16.68 -4.42
CA GLY A 121 -9.24 -16.50 -3.68
C GLY A 121 -9.24 -15.35 -2.68
N THR A 122 -8.12 -14.72 -2.39
CA THR A 122 -8.04 -13.62 -1.39
C THR A 122 -8.95 -12.45 -1.76
N ARG A 123 -9.07 -12.11 -3.05
CA ARG A 123 -9.98 -11.05 -3.52
C ARG A 123 -11.43 -11.33 -3.15
N ILE A 124 -11.89 -12.59 -3.29
CA ILE A 124 -13.26 -12.99 -2.93
C ILE A 124 -13.45 -12.94 -1.42
N VAL A 125 -12.45 -13.40 -0.65
CA VAL A 125 -12.51 -13.33 0.82
C VAL A 125 -12.63 -11.88 1.28
N LEU A 126 -11.80 -10.97 0.76
CA LEU A 126 -11.86 -9.54 1.08
C LEU A 126 -13.21 -8.92 0.68
N TYR A 127 -13.69 -9.17 -0.53
CA TYR A 127 -14.99 -8.67 -0.98
C TYR A 127 -16.12 -9.11 -0.04
N ASN A 128 -16.17 -10.41 0.30
CA ASN A 128 -17.18 -10.96 1.20
C ASN A 128 -17.07 -10.37 2.62
N ALA A 129 -15.86 -10.15 3.12
CA ALA A 129 -15.66 -9.54 4.43
C ALA A 129 -16.15 -8.07 4.44
N PHE A 130 -15.85 -7.29 3.40
CA PHE A 130 -16.39 -5.94 3.27
C PHE A 130 -17.92 -5.92 3.18
N ALA A 131 -18.53 -6.80 2.37
CA ALA A 131 -19.97 -6.89 2.21
C ALA A 131 -20.66 -7.31 3.52
N ARG A 132 -20.15 -8.34 4.19
CA ARG A 132 -20.70 -8.84 5.47
C ARG A 132 -20.58 -7.80 6.59
N GLY A 133 -19.44 -7.12 6.70
CA GLY A 133 -19.26 -6.10 7.72
C GLY A 133 -20.17 -4.89 7.50
N ARG A 134 -20.35 -4.48 6.23
CA ARG A 134 -21.30 -3.41 5.89
C ARG A 134 -22.74 -3.77 6.24
N GLN A 135 -23.15 -5.01 5.91
CA GLN A 135 -24.46 -5.53 6.30
C GLN A 135 -24.61 -5.62 7.83
N ALA A 136 -23.57 -6.09 8.53
CA ALA A 136 -23.57 -6.21 9.98
C ALA A 136 -23.77 -4.85 10.67
N LEU A 137 -23.12 -3.78 10.16
CA LEU A 137 -23.35 -2.42 10.63
C LEU A 137 -24.81 -1.99 10.42
N THR A 138 -25.38 -2.17 9.23
CA THR A 138 -26.79 -1.83 8.95
C THR A 138 -27.79 -2.56 9.86
N GLU A 139 -27.42 -3.76 10.33
CA GLU A 139 -28.22 -4.57 11.21
C GLU A 139 -27.83 -4.42 12.71
N TYR A 140 -26.97 -3.45 13.03
CA TYR A 140 -26.45 -3.18 14.39
C TYR A 140 -25.74 -4.37 15.05
N ARG A 141 -25.19 -5.29 14.23
CA ARG A 141 -24.44 -6.47 14.68
C ARG A 141 -22.94 -6.14 14.74
N TYR A 142 -22.56 -5.36 15.74
CA TYR A 142 -21.19 -4.80 15.84
C TYR A 142 -20.10 -5.87 16.01
N ASP A 143 -20.42 -6.99 16.68
CA ASP A 143 -19.44 -8.08 16.83
C ASP A 143 -19.14 -8.77 15.50
N ASP A 144 -20.15 -8.94 14.64
CA ASP A 144 -19.97 -9.46 13.29
C ASP A 144 -19.19 -8.47 12.40
N ALA A 145 -19.39 -7.16 12.60
CA ALA A 145 -18.61 -6.13 11.91
C ALA A 145 -17.13 -6.17 12.34
N ARG A 146 -16.84 -6.36 13.66
CA ARG A 146 -15.47 -6.55 14.15
C ARG A 146 -14.83 -7.81 13.58
N GLU A 147 -15.56 -8.91 13.49
CA GLU A 147 -15.01 -10.12 12.88
C GLU A 147 -14.67 -9.91 11.41
N ALA A 148 -15.54 -9.26 10.64
CA ALA A 148 -15.26 -8.89 9.26
C ALA A 148 -14.04 -7.98 9.14
N LEU A 149 -13.88 -7.01 10.05
CA LEU A 149 -12.73 -6.13 10.14
C LEU A 149 -11.43 -6.92 10.38
N ARG A 150 -11.43 -7.89 11.29
CA ARG A 150 -10.25 -8.75 11.56
C ARG A 150 -9.84 -9.55 10.33
N ILE A 151 -10.81 -10.07 9.57
CA ILE A 151 -10.56 -10.76 8.31
C ILE A 151 -9.92 -9.79 7.30
N ILE A 152 -10.44 -8.58 7.14
CA ILE A 152 -9.90 -7.58 6.22
C ILE A 152 -8.46 -7.22 6.61
N ARG A 153 -8.19 -6.97 7.90
CA ARG A 153 -6.84 -6.67 8.42
C ARG A 153 -5.85 -7.77 8.05
N SER A 154 -6.19 -9.01 8.35
CA SER A 154 -5.34 -10.16 8.09
C SER A 154 -5.08 -10.37 6.60
N GLU A 155 -6.14 -10.43 5.80
CA GLU A 155 -6.02 -10.75 4.38
C GLU A 155 -5.37 -9.62 3.58
N LEU A 156 -5.70 -8.35 3.87
CA LEU A 156 -5.09 -7.22 3.17
C LEU A 156 -3.61 -7.06 3.57
N SER A 157 -3.27 -7.25 4.84
CA SER A 157 -1.86 -7.25 5.28
C SER A 157 -1.04 -8.36 4.62
N LYS A 158 -1.64 -9.54 4.45
CA LYS A 158 -1.03 -10.64 3.68
C LYS A 158 -0.77 -10.23 2.22
N VAL A 159 -1.73 -9.58 1.56
CA VAL A 159 -1.56 -9.09 0.19
C VAL A 159 -0.35 -8.15 0.09
N VAL A 160 -0.25 -7.19 1.00
CA VAL A 160 0.85 -6.21 1.02
C VAL A 160 2.20 -6.88 1.25
N ALA A 161 2.28 -7.82 2.21
CA ALA A 161 3.51 -8.54 2.50
C ALA A 161 3.97 -9.41 1.30
N VAL A 162 3.03 -10.14 0.68
CA VAL A 162 3.32 -10.96 -0.51
C VAL A 162 3.75 -10.08 -1.69
N HIS A 163 3.12 -8.92 -1.87
CA HIS A 163 3.52 -7.95 -2.90
C HIS A 163 4.96 -7.45 -2.69
N ALA A 164 5.31 -7.05 -1.46
CA ALA A 164 6.67 -6.62 -1.12
C ALA A 164 7.70 -7.75 -1.36
N MET A 165 7.39 -8.97 -0.94
CA MET A 165 8.25 -10.14 -1.19
C MET A 165 8.43 -10.42 -2.68
N TYR A 166 7.36 -10.32 -3.46
CA TYR A 166 7.41 -10.52 -4.91
C TYR A 166 8.30 -9.48 -5.61
N LEU A 167 8.27 -8.23 -5.16
CA LEU A 167 9.15 -7.18 -5.70
C LEU A 167 10.60 -7.38 -5.27
N LEU A 168 10.86 -7.82 -4.04
CA LEU A 168 12.22 -8.06 -3.52
C LEU A 168 12.89 -9.28 -4.15
N ALA A 169 12.17 -10.40 -4.20
CA ALA A 169 12.71 -11.71 -4.59
C ALA A 169 12.20 -12.17 -5.96
N GLY A 170 11.49 -11.31 -6.70
CA GLY A 170 10.97 -11.65 -8.02
C GLY A 170 12.07 -11.78 -9.07
N GLU A 171 11.82 -12.59 -10.09
CA GLU A 171 12.75 -12.87 -11.18
C GLU A 171 13.29 -11.58 -11.85
N ARG A 172 12.42 -10.54 -12.00
CA ARG A 172 12.82 -9.26 -12.59
C ARG A 172 13.90 -8.54 -11.77
N THR A 173 13.83 -8.60 -10.45
CA THR A 173 14.82 -7.96 -9.56
C THR A 173 16.09 -8.80 -9.51
N THR A 174 15.98 -10.10 -9.29
CA THR A 174 17.13 -11.00 -9.14
C THR A 174 17.93 -11.15 -10.43
N ALA A 175 17.29 -11.36 -11.58
CA ALA A 175 17.97 -11.46 -12.87
C ALA A 175 18.71 -10.16 -13.24
N ASN A 176 18.10 -8.99 -13.00
CA ASN A 176 18.80 -7.73 -13.26
C ASN A 176 19.95 -7.46 -12.28
N LEU A 177 19.86 -7.92 -11.02
CA LEU A 177 20.99 -7.82 -10.07
C LEU A 177 22.19 -8.68 -10.50
N GLU A 178 21.94 -9.83 -11.09
CA GLU A 178 22.98 -10.72 -11.60
C GLU A 178 23.64 -10.19 -12.89
N GLU A 179 22.86 -9.53 -13.74
CA GLU A 179 23.33 -9.05 -15.04
C GLU A 179 24.01 -7.67 -14.94
N ASP A 180 23.33 -6.68 -14.39
CA ASP A 180 23.84 -5.31 -14.18
C ASP A 180 23.08 -4.64 -13.03
N VAL A 181 23.74 -4.36 -11.94
CA VAL A 181 23.17 -3.68 -10.75
C VAL A 181 22.44 -2.39 -11.11
N GLN A 182 22.93 -1.63 -12.10
CA GLN A 182 22.27 -0.38 -12.52
C GLN A 182 20.89 -0.64 -13.14
N ASN A 183 20.71 -1.74 -13.86
CA ASN A 183 19.43 -2.15 -14.41
C ASN A 183 18.45 -2.63 -13.33
N ALA A 184 18.95 -3.05 -12.18
CA ALA A 184 18.15 -3.47 -11.04
C ALA A 184 17.60 -2.30 -10.21
N LEU A 185 18.25 -1.11 -10.23
CA LEU A 185 17.89 0.01 -9.36
C LEU A 185 16.41 0.43 -9.41
N PRO A 186 15.73 0.47 -10.57
CA PRO A 186 14.30 0.75 -10.62
C PRO A 186 13.47 -0.28 -9.82
N PHE A 187 13.77 -1.58 -9.98
CA PHE A 187 13.04 -2.68 -9.30
C PHE A 187 13.33 -2.71 -7.80
N VAL A 188 14.58 -2.48 -7.41
CA VAL A 188 14.98 -2.36 -6.00
C VAL A 188 14.28 -1.16 -5.36
N SER A 189 14.22 -0.02 -6.06
CA SER A 189 13.54 1.17 -5.55
C SER A 189 12.03 0.94 -5.38
N GLN A 190 11.39 0.24 -6.30
CA GLN A 190 10.00 -0.18 -6.18
C GLN A 190 9.82 -1.09 -4.95
N ALA A 191 10.69 -2.08 -4.78
CA ALA A 191 10.67 -2.98 -3.65
C ALA A 191 10.84 -2.25 -2.31
N LEU A 192 11.75 -1.28 -2.22
CA LEU A 192 11.93 -0.44 -1.03
C LEU A 192 10.66 0.34 -0.67
N GLY A 193 9.95 0.88 -1.67
CA GLY A 193 8.66 1.55 -1.44
C GLY A 193 7.59 0.60 -0.91
N ALA A 194 7.56 -0.64 -1.40
CA ALA A 194 6.65 -1.66 -0.90
C ALA A 194 7.01 -2.13 0.53
N VAL A 195 8.30 -2.24 0.86
CA VAL A 195 8.75 -2.51 2.24
C VAL A 195 8.31 -1.38 3.17
N TYR A 196 8.48 -0.13 2.76
CA TYR A 196 7.97 1.02 3.52
C TYR A 196 6.46 0.91 3.80
N ALA A 197 5.67 0.39 2.88
CA ALA A 197 4.24 0.21 3.06
C ALA A 197 3.87 -0.79 4.18
N LEU A 198 4.77 -1.70 4.57
CA LEU A 198 4.51 -2.73 5.58
C LEU A 198 4.18 -2.15 6.96
N GLN A 199 4.67 -0.96 7.31
CA GLN A 199 4.35 -0.29 8.60
C GLN A 199 2.85 -0.01 8.78
N PHE A 200 2.11 0.11 7.68
CA PHE A 200 0.67 0.37 7.71
C PHE A 200 -0.16 -0.91 7.82
N THR A 201 0.48 -2.09 7.75
CA THR A 201 -0.18 -3.38 7.95
C THR A 201 -0.57 -3.62 9.40
N ARG A 202 -1.64 -4.38 9.63
CA ARG A 202 -2.17 -4.67 10.96
C ARG A 202 -2.43 -6.15 11.14
N ARG A 203 -2.14 -6.64 12.34
CA ARG A 203 -2.58 -7.95 12.84
C ARG A 203 -4.09 -7.94 13.05
N ALA A 204 -4.68 -9.11 13.22
CA ALA A 204 -6.10 -9.24 13.50
C ALA A 204 -6.53 -8.47 14.76
N ASP A 205 -5.65 -8.37 15.76
CA ASP A 205 -5.84 -7.63 17.00
C ASP A 205 -5.63 -6.11 16.87
N GLY A 206 -5.33 -5.61 15.66
CA GLY A 206 -5.09 -4.20 15.36
C GLY A 206 -3.67 -3.70 15.61
N GLN A 207 -2.80 -4.52 16.21
CA GLN A 207 -1.40 -4.12 16.41
C GLN A 207 -0.63 -4.10 15.08
N PRO A 208 0.36 -3.22 14.91
CA PRO A 208 1.18 -3.19 13.71
C PRO A 208 2.01 -4.47 13.56
N HIS A 209 2.21 -4.90 12.31
CA HIS A 209 3.16 -5.98 12.02
C HIS A 209 4.60 -5.48 12.07
N PHE A 210 4.82 -4.24 11.62
CA PHE A 210 6.12 -3.59 11.55
C PHE A 210 6.03 -2.16 12.07
N THR A 211 7.09 -1.69 12.70
CA THR A 211 7.23 -0.30 13.12
C THR A 211 7.73 0.58 11.96
N TYR A 212 7.62 1.89 12.11
CA TYR A 212 8.21 2.85 11.18
C TYR A 212 9.73 2.65 11.05
N ASP A 213 10.43 2.48 12.17
CA ASP A 213 11.89 2.34 12.14
C ASP A 213 12.34 1.09 11.39
N GLU A 214 11.64 -0.03 11.54
CA GLU A 214 11.95 -1.27 10.82
C GLU A 214 11.79 -1.14 9.29
N THR A 215 10.86 -0.32 8.83
CA THR A 215 10.56 -0.17 7.40
C THR A 215 11.23 1.05 6.76
N ALA A 216 11.56 2.09 7.54
CA ALA A 216 12.18 3.31 7.05
C ALA A 216 13.72 3.27 7.05
N GLN A 217 14.36 2.45 7.90
CA GLN A 217 15.81 2.32 7.94
C GLN A 217 16.45 2.00 6.57
N PRO A 218 15.91 1.08 5.76
CA PRO A 218 16.46 0.80 4.43
C PRO A 218 16.45 2.03 3.49
N LEU A 219 15.61 3.02 3.75
CA LEU A 219 15.53 4.26 2.97
C LEU A 219 16.52 5.33 3.44
N ALA A 220 17.05 5.19 4.66
CA ALA A 220 17.97 6.16 5.28
C ALA A 220 19.45 5.86 5.01
N GLN A 221 19.77 4.64 4.55
CA GLN A 221 21.12 4.18 4.17
C GLN A 221 21.36 4.41 2.69
#